data_03c72dbd9dd19d5ff6b4dbcd63291576
#
_entry.id   03c72dbd9dd19d5ff6b4dbcd63291576
#
_cell.length_a   1.000
_cell.length_b   1.000
_cell.length_c   1.000
_cell.angle_alpha   90.00
_cell.angle_beta   90.00
_cell.angle_gamma   90.00
#
_symmetry.space_group_name_H-M   'P 1'
#
loop_
_entity.id
_entity.type
_entity.pdbx_description
1 polymer ?
#
loop_
_entity_poly.entity_id
_entity_poly.type
_entity_poly.pdbx_seq_one_letter_code
_entity_poly.pdbx_strand_id
1 'polypeptide(L)'
;MNAILIAAVLAATAPNARSVEMAVTDKGFEPARIEVKKGEPLHLVVTRKTEATCAKELAIKGEGLRKELPLNQPVAFDFTPAKSGEVTYACGMGMITGVLVVQ
;
A
#
# COMPACT_ATOMS: atom_id res chain seq x y z
N MET A 1 -6.96 -14.32 -31.34
CA MET A 1 -5.85 -14.82 -30.92
C MET A 1 -4.90 -13.96 -30.37
N ASN A 2 -4.94 -12.80 -30.60
CA ASN A 2 -3.98 -11.97 -30.12
C ASN A 2 -4.16 -11.51 -28.76
N ALA A 3 -5.18 -11.90 -28.12
CA ALA A 3 -5.34 -11.56 -26.75
C ALA A 3 -4.18 -11.99 -25.90
N ILE A 4 -3.42 -12.85 -26.44
CA ILE A 4 -2.26 -13.28 -25.78
C ILE A 4 -1.35 -12.18 -25.37
N LEU A 5 -1.33 -11.14 -26.13
CA LEU A 5 -0.48 -10.06 -25.80
C LEU A 5 -0.82 -9.45 -24.48
N ILE A 6 -2.05 -9.55 -24.12
CA ILE A 6 -2.46 -8.97 -22.87
C ILE A 6 -1.85 -9.71 -21.72
N ALA A 7 -1.68 -10.99 -21.89
CA ALA A 7 -1.09 -11.76 -20.82
C ALA A 7 0.31 -11.28 -20.52
N ALA A 8 1.00 -10.81 -21.53
CA ALA A 8 2.35 -10.36 -21.31
C ALA A 8 2.37 -9.15 -20.41
N VAL A 9 1.36 -8.34 -20.46
CA VAL A 9 1.31 -7.17 -19.61
C VAL A 9 1.17 -7.59 -18.18
N LEU A 10 0.46 -8.66 -17.96
CA LEU A 10 0.25 -9.10 -16.59
C LEU A 10 1.51 -9.61 -15.95
N ALA A 11 2.53 -9.89 -16.72
CA ALA A 11 3.76 -10.36 -16.15
C ALA A 11 4.42 -9.33 -15.27
N ALA A 12 3.99 -8.09 -15.32
CA ALA A 12 4.55 -7.06 -14.49
C ALA A 12 4.20 -7.22 -13.02
N THR A 13 3.20 -8.02 -12.69
CA THR A 13 2.81 -8.24 -11.31
C THR A 13 2.79 -9.73 -11.00
N ALA A 14 2.94 -10.07 -9.74
CA ALA A 14 2.87 -11.45 -9.31
C ALA A 14 1.47 -12.00 -9.59
N PRO A 15 1.36 -13.27 -10.01
CA PRO A 15 0.07 -13.82 -10.38
C PRO A 15 -0.98 -13.76 -9.27
N ASN A 16 -0.56 -13.87 -8.03
CA ASN A 16 -1.49 -13.86 -6.90
C ASN A 16 -1.48 -12.57 -6.13
N ALA A 17 -0.86 -11.53 -6.67
CA ALA A 17 -0.76 -10.28 -5.96
C ALA A 17 -2.11 -9.57 -5.96
N ARG A 18 -2.48 -9.04 -4.82
CA ARG A 18 -3.64 -8.19 -4.70
C ARG A 18 -3.18 -6.75 -4.78
N SER A 19 -3.82 -5.97 -5.63
CA SER A 19 -3.48 -4.57 -5.81
C SER A 19 -4.48 -3.70 -5.08
N VAL A 20 -3.99 -2.81 -4.24
CA VAL A 20 -4.83 -1.89 -3.48
C VAL A 20 -4.26 -0.49 -3.65
N GLU A 21 -5.13 0.45 -3.96
CA GLU A 21 -4.74 1.84 -4.07
C GLU A 21 -5.19 2.62 -2.86
N MET A 22 -4.32 3.46 -2.34
CA MET A 22 -4.59 4.26 -1.17
C MET A 22 -4.14 5.68 -1.44
N ALA A 23 -4.89 6.64 -0.94
CA ALA A 23 -4.54 8.05 -1.07
C ALA A 23 -4.25 8.64 0.31
N VAL A 24 -3.34 9.60 0.34
CA VAL A 24 -3.13 10.41 1.53
C VAL A 24 -3.74 11.77 1.24
N THR A 25 -4.75 12.12 2.02
CA THR A 25 -5.47 13.38 1.86
C THR A 25 -5.36 14.19 3.15
N ASP A 26 -6.01 15.35 3.19
CA ASP A 26 -6.03 16.16 4.40
C ASP A 26 -6.79 15.48 5.52
N LYS A 27 -7.49 14.38 5.23
CA LYS A 27 -8.18 13.60 6.25
C LYS A 27 -7.38 12.37 6.69
N GLY A 28 -6.20 12.16 6.12
CA GLY A 28 -5.36 11.03 6.47
C GLY A 28 -5.30 10.01 5.35
N PHE A 29 -5.12 8.75 5.72
CA PHE A 29 -5.08 7.67 4.74
C PHE A 29 -6.50 7.27 4.35
N GLU A 30 -6.74 7.13 3.05
CA GLU A 30 -8.05 6.74 2.55
C GLU A 30 -7.88 5.62 1.53
N PRO A 31 -8.33 4.43 1.83
CA PRO A 31 -9.01 4.00 3.07
C PRO A 31 -8.00 3.86 4.22
N ALA A 32 -8.47 4.05 5.43
CA ALA A 32 -7.64 3.93 6.62
C ALA A 32 -7.61 2.49 7.15
N ARG A 33 -8.43 1.62 6.61
CA ARG A 33 -8.49 0.21 7.00
C ARG A 33 -8.59 -0.63 5.74
N ILE A 34 -7.70 -1.60 5.61
CA ILE A 34 -7.65 -2.48 4.45
C ILE A 34 -7.59 -3.90 4.95
N GLU A 35 -8.45 -4.76 4.40
CA GLU A 35 -8.45 -6.17 4.75
C GLU A 35 -7.72 -6.96 3.68
N VAL A 36 -6.79 -7.78 4.10
CA VAL A 36 -5.97 -8.58 3.19
C VAL A 36 -5.84 -9.98 3.75
N LYS A 37 -5.26 -10.88 2.98
CA LYS A 37 -5.11 -12.28 3.38
C LYS A 37 -3.67 -12.60 3.70
N LYS A 38 -3.49 -13.40 4.73
CA LYS A 38 -2.17 -13.89 5.09
C LYS A 38 -1.62 -14.73 3.94
N GLY A 39 -0.37 -14.51 3.60
CA GLY A 39 0.29 -15.28 2.54
C GLY A 39 -0.01 -14.80 1.12
N GLU A 40 -0.90 -13.83 0.97
CA GLU A 40 -1.21 -13.29 -0.35
C GLU A 40 -0.34 -12.07 -0.62
N PRO A 41 0.46 -12.07 -1.67
CA PRO A 41 1.29 -10.90 -1.97
C PRO A 41 0.43 -9.65 -2.16
N LEU A 42 0.85 -8.56 -1.57
CA LEU A 42 0.13 -7.30 -1.63
C LEU A 42 0.95 -6.26 -2.37
N HIS A 43 0.32 -5.64 -3.35
CA HIS A 43 0.89 -4.51 -4.08
C HIS A 43 0.10 -3.29 -3.67
N LEU A 44 0.61 -2.54 -2.70
CA LEU A 44 -0.07 -1.38 -2.16
C LEU A 44 0.50 -0.13 -2.80
N VAL A 45 -0.35 0.61 -3.50
CA VAL A 45 0.07 1.83 -4.18
C VAL A 45 -0.49 3.02 -3.43
N VAL A 46 0.38 3.88 -2.96
CA VAL A 46 0.01 5.02 -2.13
C VAL A 46 0.36 6.30 -2.88
N THR A 47 -0.62 7.21 -3.00
CA THR A 47 -0.42 8.48 -3.67
C THR A 47 -0.78 9.60 -2.70
N ARG A 48 0.16 10.51 -2.46
CA ARG A 48 -0.12 11.67 -1.62
C ARG A 48 -0.77 12.74 -2.47
N LYS A 49 -1.98 13.13 -2.08
CA LYS A 49 -2.79 14.05 -2.86
C LYS A 49 -2.75 15.48 -2.36
N THR A 50 -2.11 15.73 -1.23
CA THR A 50 -2.11 17.07 -0.64
C THR A 50 -0.77 17.37 -0.01
N GLU A 51 -0.41 18.67 0.01
CA GLU A 51 0.73 19.11 0.79
C GLU A 51 0.35 19.44 2.21
N ALA A 52 -0.96 19.54 2.49
CA ALA A 52 -1.44 19.87 3.82
C ALA A 52 -1.53 18.62 4.69
N THR A 53 -0.41 17.95 4.85
CA THR A 53 -0.35 16.74 5.66
C THR A 53 1.06 16.55 6.18
N CYS A 54 1.18 15.91 7.34
CA CYS A 54 2.47 15.49 7.84
C CYS A 54 2.88 14.14 7.28
N ALA A 55 2.00 13.48 6.54
CA ALA A 55 2.27 12.15 6.03
C ALA A 55 3.06 12.21 4.73
N LYS A 56 4.29 12.69 4.80
CA LYS A 56 5.18 12.79 3.64
C LYS A 56 5.96 11.51 3.41
N GLU A 57 5.83 10.55 4.29
CA GLU A 57 6.37 9.22 4.09
C GLU A 57 5.47 8.23 4.79
N LEU A 58 5.59 6.96 4.43
CA LEU A 58 4.78 5.91 5.01
C LEU A 58 5.69 4.79 5.47
N ALA A 59 5.47 4.32 6.68
CA ALA A 59 6.17 3.18 7.24
C ALA A 59 5.17 2.10 7.59
N ILE A 60 5.48 0.86 7.24
CA ILE A 60 4.65 -0.29 7.59
C ILE A 60 5.36 -1.05 8.68
N LYS A 61 4.76 -1.08 9.87
CA LYS A 61 5.39 -1.70 11.02
C LYS A 61 5.52 -3.20 10.83
N GLY A 62 6.67 -3.71 11.20
CA GLY A 62 6.89 -5.14 11.12
C GLY A 62 7.39 -5.63 9.78
N GLU A 63 7.32 -4.80 8.73
CA GLU A 63 7.75 -5.20 7.41
C GLU A 63 9.07 -4.55 7.01
N GLY A 64 9.55 -3.61 7.79
CA GLY A 64 10.78 -2.92 7.46
C GLY A 64 10.66 -1.99 6.25
N LEU A 65 9.45 -1.66 5.85
CA LEU A 65 9.22 -0.81 4.70
C LEU A 65 8.96 0.61 5.12
N ARG A 66 9.68 1.54 4.49
CA ARG A 66 9.51 2.96 4.74
C ARG A 66 9.91 3.71 3.49
N LYS A 67 8.99 4.48 2.93
CA LYS A 67 9.25 5.21 1.70
C LYS A 67 8.65 6.59 1.76
N GLU A 68 9.31 7.52 1.07
CA GLU A 68 8.79 8.87 0.94
C GLU A 68 7.67 8.90 -0.06
N LEU A 69 6.74 9.82 0.14
CA LEU A 69 5.57 9.98 -0.71
C LEU A 69 5.63 11.33 -1.41
N PRO A 70 6.24 11.41 -2.59
CA PRO A 70 6.24 12.67 -3.33
C PRO A 70 4.80 13.03 -3.72
N LEU A 71 4.52 14.32 -3.79
CA LEU A 71 3.18 14.81 -4.10
C LEU A 71 2.72 14.29 -5.45
N ASN A 72 1.52 13.72 -5.48
CA ASN A 72 0.86 13.27 -6.70
C ASN A 72 1.62 12.19 -7.48
N GLN A 73 2.51 11.47 -6.82
CA GLN A 73 3.21 10.36 -7.46
C GLN A 73 2.89 9.06 -6.74
N PRO A 74 2.51 8.01 -7.48
CA PRO A 74 2.23 6.72 -6.84
C PRO A 74 3.52 6.08 -6.36
N VAL A 75 3.49 5.51 -5.17
CA VAL A 75 4.63 4.81 -4.58
C VAL A 75 4.15 3.43 -4.18
N ALA A 76 4.84 2.41 -4.66
CA ALA A 76 4.42 1.04 -4.42
C ALA A 76 5.13 0.44 -3.20
N PHE A 77 4.36 -0.31 -2.41
CA PHE A 77 4.86 -1.09 -1.30
C PHE A 77 4.48 -2.53 -1.58
N ASP A 78 5.47 -3.37 -1.80
CA ASP A 78 5.22 -4.76 -2.15
C ASP A 78 5.71 -5.66 -1.03
N PHE A 79 4.80 -6.43 -0.46
CA PHE A 79 5.16 -7.37 0.59
C PHE A 79 4.07 -8.41 0.74
N THR A 80 4.40 -9.50 1.45
CA THR A 80 3.44 -10.58 1.70
C THR A 80 3.24 -10.67 3.19
N PRO A 81 2.03 -10.36 3.70
CA PRO A 81 1.78 -10.48 5.13
C PRO A 81 1.94 -11.94 5.57
N ALA A 82 2.77 -12.16 6.56
CA ALA A 82 3.09 -13.51 7.00
C ALA A 82 2.28 -13.97 8.20
N LYS A 83 1.67 -13.04 8.93
CA LYS A 83 0.93 -13.37 10.15
C LYS A 83 -0.42 -12.70 10.13
N SER A 84 -1.43 -13.39 10.63
CA SER A 84 -2.75 -12.78 10.77
C SER A 84 -2.74 -11.80 11.93
N GLY A 85 -3.67 -10.86 11.90
CA GLY A 85 -3.76 -9.82 12.91
C GLY A 85 -3.72 -8.45 12.27
N GLU A 86 -3.46 -7.43 13.07
CA GLU A 86 -3.43 -6.06 12.60
C GLU A 86 -2.00 -5.60 12.38
N VAL A 87 -1.75 -5.01 11.21
CA VAL A 87 -0.47 -4.42 10.89
C VAL A 87 -0.70 -2.93 10.70
N THR A 88 -0.06 -2.13 11.53
CA THR A 88 -0.25 -0.67 11.50
C THR A 88 0.72 -0.05 10.50
N TYR A 89 0.21 0.87 9.69
CA TYR A 89 1.07 1.73 8.91
C TYR A 89 0.84 3.16 9.36
N ALA A 90 1.87 3.99 9.22
CA ALA A 90 1.83 5.32 9.79
C ALA A 90 2.71 6.26 8.98
N CYS A 91 2.45 7.56 9.12
CA CYS A 91 3.38 8.56 8.61
C CYS A 91 4.64 8.54 9.46
N GLY A 92 5.68 9.22 8.99
CA GLY A 92 6.96 9.17 9.65
C GLY A 92 6.95 9.60 11.09
N MET A 93 6.04 10.51 11.45
CA MET A 93 5.95 10.97 12.82
C MET A 93 4.89 10.23 13.62
N GLY A 94 4.18 9.30 13.01
CA GLY A 94 3.18 8.51 13.70
C GLY A 94 1.89 9.22 14.02
N MET A 95 1.68 10.43 13.49
CA MET A 95 0.49 11.19 13.80
C MET A 95 -0.73 10.76 13.00
N ILE A 96 -0.50 10.19 11.83
CA ILE A 96 -1.59 9.67 11.00
C ILE A 96 -1.32 8.19 10.81
N THR A 97 -2.30 7.38 11.11
CA THR A 97 -2.14 5.92 11.06
C THR A 97 -3.28 5.26 10.32
N GLY A 98 -3.03 4.05 9.87
CA GLY A 98 -4.04 3.19 9.32
C GLY A 98 -3.71 1.75 9.68
N VAL A 99 -4.57 0.81 9.27
CA VAL A 99 -4.37 -0.57 9.65
C VAL A 99 -4.67 -1.51 8.49
N LEU A 100 -3.80 -2.52 8.35
CA LEU A 100 -4.06 -3.66 7.49
C LEU A 100 -4.56 -4.78 8.40
N VAL A 101 -5.73 -5.29 8.10
CA VAL A 101 -6.26 -6.43 8.84
C VAL A 101 -5.96 -7.67 8.04
N VAL A 102 -5.06 -8.49 8.54
CA VAL A 102 -4.59 -9.70 7.86
C VAL A 102 -5.39 -10.87 8.36
N GLN A 103 -6.10 -11.51 7.47
CA GLN A 103 -7.02 -12.60 7.84
C GLN A 103 -6.47 -13.96 7.54
#